data_8ebffe37f7471243fedc6e434d4a5056
#
_entry.id   8ebffe37f7471243fedc6e434d4a5056
#
_cell.length_a   1.000
_cell.length_b   1.000
_cell.length_c   1.000
_cell.angle_alpha   90.00
_cell.angle_beta   90.00
_cell.angle_gamma   90.00
#
_symmetry.space_group_name_H-M   'P 1'
#
loop_
_entity.id
_entity.type
_entity.pdbx_description
1 polymer ?
#
loop_
_entity_poly.entity_id
_entity_poly.type
_entity_poly.pdbx_seq_one_letter_code
_entity_poly.pdbx_strand_id
1 'polypeptide(L)'
;MQYDAAIIGAGPAGATFARRLAQQSPELKILLLDAQDEGHKKPCGGLLAPDAQKTLAHFDLVLPKSVLADPQIFAVETMDLRTRRVRYYQRYYLNMDRYAFDRWLVSLVPPTVEIVRGRCTAVSRTDGGFVLTVRTAEGARSFTCRCLIGADGARSIVRETFFDRPIYRYMSLQQWFRATDKAFPFYSCIFDPETSESCSWLMYKDGFVIYGGCFEKTNCREAFERQKARLADFLGHDFGELVKTEACLADRPRHWRDFVTGADGVYLIGEAAGFISASSFEGISSAIRSGSALADAFRNVKNTSKITRSYRKKTFSLRCKLFLKIWKRWFMYTPWVRSLIMRSGIESIRVRRSKED
;
A
#
# COMPACT_ATOMS: atom_id res chain seq x y z
N MET A 1 -28.85 13.89 -8.23
CA MET A 1 -27.88 14.01 -9.34
C MET A 1 -27.12 12.69 -9.41
N GLN A 2 -27.02 12.06 -10.58
CA GLN A 2 -26.34 10.78 -10.74
C GLN A 2 -24.94 11.00 -11.32
N TYR A 3 -23.92 10.37 -10.72
CA TYR A 3 -22.56 10.36 -11.24
C TYR A 3 -22.36 9.22 -12.23
N ASP A 4 -21.51 9.41 -13.22
CA ASP A 4 -21.08 8.33 -14.12
C ASP A 4 -20.18 7.32 -13.40
N ALA A 5 -19.31 7.81 -12.50
CA ALA A 5 -18.43 7.01 -11.69
C ALA A 5 -18.33 7.57 -10.27
N ALA A 6 -18.52 6.73 -9.25
CA ALA A 6 -18.22 7.05 -7.87
C ALA A 6 -17.07 6.17 -7.36
N ILE A 7 -16.05 6.83 -6.80
CA ILE A 7 -14.80 6.20 -6.35
C ILE A 7 -14.75 6.27 -4.83
N ILE A 8 -14.66 5.13 -4.17
CA ILE A 8 -14.53 5.06 -2.72
C ILE A 8 -13.05 4.91 -2.38
N GLY A 9 -12.46 5.98 -1.85
CA GLY A 9 -11.07 6.06 -1.43
C GLY A 9 -10.17 6.87 -2.35
N ALA A 10 -9.55 7.91 -1.80
CA ALA A 10 -8.66 8.86 -2.48
C ALA A 10 -7.16 8.53 -2.30
N GLY A 11 -6.82 7.28 -2.00
CA GLY A 11 -5.42 6.81 -2.01
C GLY A 11 -4.85 6.72 -3.44
N PRO A 12 -3.61 6.19 -3.61
CA PRO A 12 -2.92 6.19 -4.91
C PRO A 12 -3.71 5.58 -6.08
N ALA A 13 -4.57 4.58 -5.82
CA ALA A 13 -5.40 3.98 -6.86
C ALA A 13 -6.55 4.89 -7.28
N GLY A 14 -7.33 5.39 -6.31
CA GLY A 14 -8.52 6.22 -6.58
C GLY A 14 -8.16 7.59 -7.14
N ALA A 15 -7.16 8.28 -6.57
CA ALA A 15 -6.68 9.56 -7.09
C ALA A 15 -6.14 9.42 -8.52
N THR A 16 -5.39 8.35 -8.84
CA THR A 16 -4.92 8.10 -10.20
C THR A 16 -6.07 7.83 -11.17
N PHE A 17 -7.04 7.00 -10.77
CA PHE A 17 -8.19 6.72 -11.62
C PHE A 17 -9.02 7.99 -11.88
N ALA A 18 -9.36 8.74 -10.83
CA ALA A 18 -10.13 9.97 -10.94
C ALA A 18 -9.46 10.98 -11.87
N ARG A 19 -8.15 11.25 -11.65
CA ARG A 19 -7.36 12.16 -12.48
C ARG A 19 -7.38 11.76 -13.96
N ARG A 20 -7.02 10.51 -14.24
CA ARG A 20 -6.91 10.04 -15.62
C ARG A 20 -8.25 9.96 -16.33
N LEU A 21 -9.31 9.54 -15.64
CA LEU A 21 -10.64 9.48 -16.21
C LEU A 21 -11.14 10.89 -16.56
N ALA A 22 -10.99 11.85 -15.66
CA ALA A 22 -11.37 13.25 -15.92
C ALA A 22 -10.58 13.89 -17.07
N GLN A 23 -9.28 13.54 -17.23
CA GLN A 23 -8.46 14.01 -18.36
C GLN A 23 -8.86 13.38 -19.70
N GLN A 24 -9.31 12.13 -19.69
CA GLN A 24 -9.64 11.38 -20.92
C GLN A 24 -11.11 11.54 -21.35
N SER A 25 -11.98 11.88 -20.42
CA SER A 25 -13.44 11.99 -20.60
C SER A 25 -13.99 13.10 -19.71
N PRO A 26 -13.70 14.36 -20.04
CA PRO A 26 -14.05 15.53 -19.21
C PRO A 26 -15.56 15.75 -19.08
N GLU A 27 -16.36 15.12 -19.94
CA GLU A 27 -17.83 15.15 -19.92
C GLU A 27 -18.43 14.29 -18.79
N LEU A 28 -17.67 13.37 -18.23
CA LEU A 28 -18.17 12.47 -17.20
C LEU A 28 -18.24 13.16 -15.83
N LYS A 29 -19.34 12.92 -15.13
CA LYS A 29 -19.52 13.36 -13.74
C LYS A 29 -18.88 12.34 -12.80
N ILE A 30 -17.81 12.74 -12.13
CA ILE A 30 -17.00 11.86 -11.28
C ILE A 30 -17.06 12.33 -9.83
N LEU A 31 -17.38 11.41 -8.93
CA LEU A 31 -17.31 11.58 -7.48
C LEU A 31 -16.10 10.83 -6.91
N LEU A 32 -15.27 11.49 -6.12
CA LEU A 32 -14.17 10.88 -5.36
C LEU A 32 -14.42 11.06 -3.86
N LEU A 33 -14.59 9.97 -3.13
CA LEU A 33 -14.72 9.98 -1.68
C LEU A 33 -13.37 9.90 -1.00
N ASP A 34 -13.07 10.84 -0.13
CA ASP A 34 -11.84 10.93 0.62
C ASP A 34 -12.12 10.86 2.13
N ALA A 35 -11.81 9.74 2.72
CA ALA A 35 -11.97 9.49 4.16
C ALA A 35 -10.73 9.84 4.99
N GLN A 36 -9.64 10.29 4.36
CA GLN A 36 -8.40 10.64 5.06
C GLN A 36 -8.42 12.09 5.54
N ASP A 37 -8.05 12.26 6.79
CA ASP A 37 -7.76 13.55 7.42
C ASP A 37 -6.44 13.46 8.21
N GLU A 38 -6.02 14.52 8.85
CA GLU A 38 -4.79 14.55 9.65
C GLU A 38 -4.80 13.57 10.83
N GLY A 39 -5.99 13.27 11.38
CA GLY A 39 -6.19 12.32 12.47
C GLY A 39 -6.28 10.85 12.03
N HIS A 40 -6.52 10.59 10.74
CA HIS A 40 -6.73 9.25 10.20
C HIS A 40 -5.78 8.94 9.03
N LYS A 41 -4.48 9.14 9.26
CA LYS A 41 -3.42 8.77 8.31
C LYS A 41 -3.32 7.24 8.19
N LYS A 42 -3.12 6.73 6.97
CA LYS A 42 -2.89 5.29 6.78
C LYS A 42 -1.48 4.95 7.30
N PRO A 43 -1.35 4.05 8.29
CA PRO A 43 -0.04 3.59 8.76
C PRO A 43 0.77 2.96 7.63
N CYS A 44 2.02 3.39 7.49
CA CYS A 44 2.93 2.90 6.46
C CYS A 44 4.36 3.33 6.82
N GLY A 45 5.35 2.49 6.56
CA GLY A 45 6.76 2.88 6.70
C GLY A 45 7.16 4.07 5.82
N GLY A 46 6.37 4.40 4.80
CA GLY A 46 6.61 5.56 3.95
C GLY A 46 7.85 5.42 3.07
N LEU A 47 8.05 4.25 2.48
CA LEU A 47 9.11 3.99 1.52
C LEU A 47 8.54 3.82 0.10
N LEU A 48 9.01 4.63 -0.82
CA LEU A 48 8.66 4.52 -2.24
C LEU A 48 9.66 3.61 -2.94
N ALA A 49 9.24 2.37 -3.20
CA ALA A 49 10.05 1.35 -3.83
C ALA A 49 10.44 1.72 -5.29
N PRO A 50 11.57 1.20 -5.82
CA PRO A 50 12.01 1.47 -7.20
C PRO A 50 10.93 1.20 -8.26
N ASP A 51 10.08 0.20 -8.05
CA ASP A 51 8.97 -0.13 -8.94
C ASP A 51 7.88 0.97 -8.96
N ALA A 52 7.66 1.62 -7.82
CA ALA A 52 6.75 2.76 -7.72
C ALA A 52 7.36 4.03 -8.32
N GLN A 53 8.65 4.29 -8.10
CA GLN A 53 9.38 5.39 -8.72
C GLN A 53 9.33 5.27 -10.25
N LYS A 54 9.62 4.08 -10.80
CA LYS A 54 9.48 3.78 -12.23
C LYS A 54 8.06 3.99 -12.74
N THR A 55 7.05 3.71 -11.92
CA THR A 55 5.65 3.92 -12.28
C THR A 55 5.31 5.41 -12.33
N LEU A 56 5.80 6.22 -11.39
CA LEU A 56 5.63 7.68 -11.42
C LEU A 56 6.28 8.27 -12.68
N ALA A 57 7.52 7.90 -12.98
CA ALA A 57 8.23 8.34 -14.19
C ALA A 57 7.48 7.94 -15.47
N HIS A 58 6.91 6.72 -15.52
CA HIS A 58 6.10 6.27 -16.66
C HIS A 58 4.85 7.14 -16.89
N PHE A 59 4.29 7.71 -15.84
CA PHE A 59 3.14 8.62 -15.92
C PHE A 59 3.52 10.10 -15.91
N ASP A 60 4.78 10.42 -16.14
CA ASP A 60 5.31 11.78 -16.19
C ASP A 60 4.97 12.58 -14.91
N LEU A 61 5.14 11.92 -13.76
CA LEU A 61 4.87 12.51 -12.45
C LEU A 61 6.17 12.86 -11.74
N VAL A 62 6.35 14.15 -11.48
CA VAL A 62 7.48 14.69 -10.72
C VAL A 62 7.13 14.77 -9.25
N LEU A 63 7.83 14.01 -8.42
CA LEU A 63 7.61 13.98 -6.97
C LEU A 63 8.13 15.29 -6.33
N PRO A 64 7.28 16.07 -5.65
CA PRO A 64 7.72 17.31 -5.02
C PRO A 64 8.55 17.05 -3.76
N LYS A 65 9.48 17.96 -3.45
CA LYS A 65 10.33 17.87 -2.25
C LYS A 65 9.52 17.77 -0.95
N SER A 66 8.36 18.42 -0.89
CA SER A 66 7.47 18.41 0.29
C SER A 66 6.91 17.05 0.67
N VAL A 67 7.04 16.05 -0.21
CA VAL A 67 6.66 14.65 0.07
C VAL A 67 7.81 13.86 0.68
N LEU A 68 9.05 14.31 0.50
CA LEU A 68 10.23 13.58 0.97
C LEU A 68 10.40 13.75 2.49
N ALA A 69 10.87 12.70 3.14
CA ALA A 69 11.29 12.65 4.53
C ALA A 69 12.82 12.53 4.60
N ASP A 70 13.41 12.87 5.72
CA ASP A 70 14.86 12.84 5.96
C ASP A 70 15.24 11.71 6.93
N PRO A 71 16.39 11.02 6.73
CA PRO A 71 17.28 11.03 5.56
C PRO A 71 16.77 10.16 4.40
N GLN A 72 17.35 10.34 3.21
CA GLN A 72 17.12 9.42 2.11
C GLN A 72 17.88 8.11 2.28
N ILE A 73 17.35 7.03 1.74
CA ILE A 73 17.80 5.66 1.97
C ILE A 73 18.41 5.09 0.69
N PHE A 74 19.68 4.66 0.75
CA PHE A 74 20.42 4.16 -0.41
C PHE A 74 20.64 2.65 -0.42
N ALA A 75 20.47 2.00 0.73
CA ALA A 75 20.71 0.57 0.86
C ALA A 75 19.70 -0.08 1.81
N VAL A 76 19.51 -1.38 1.62
CA VAL A 76 18.72 -2.24 2.49
C VAL A 76 19.66 -3.07 3.33
N GLU A 77 19.47 -3.01 4.64
CA GLU A 77 20.08 -3.94 5.59
C GLU A 77 19.12 -5.10 5.80
N THR A 78 19.54 -6.31 5.54
CA THR A 78 18.76 -7.53 5.78
C THR A 78 19.28 -8.22 7.02
N MET A 79 18.43 -8.36 8.04
CA MET A 79 18.71 -9.02 9.30
C MET A 79 17.92 -10.32 9.41
N ASP A 80 18.57 -11.41 9.73
CA ASP A 80 17.92 -12.67 10.10
C ASP A 80 18.22 -12.94 11.59
N LEU A 81 17.18 -12.76 12.44
CA LEU A 81 17.36 -12.87 13.89
C LEU A 81 17.68 -14.30 14.33
N ARG A 82 17.19 -15.32 13.61
CA ARG A 82 17.46 -16.72 13.93
C ARG A 82 18.91 -17.11 13.71
N THR A 83 19.50 -16.65 12.60
CA THR A 83 20.90 -16.99 12.25
C THR A 83 21.91 -15.93 12.65
N ARG A 84 21.44 -14.82 13.26
CA ARG A 84 22.21 -13.63 13.65
C ARG A 84 23.07 -13.09 12.49
N ARG A 85 22.52 -13.13 11.24
CA ARG A 85 23.22 -12.65 10.03
C ARG A 85 22.70 -11.32 9.58
N VAL A 86 23.63 -10.49 9.10
CA VAL A 86 23.36 -9.22 8.46
C VAL A 86 23.97 -9.20 7.07
N ARG A 87 23.26 -8.64 6.09
CA ARG A 87 23.74 -8.36 4.73
C ARG A 87 23.17 -7.04 4.26
N TYR A 88 23.93 -6.35 3.43
CA TYR A 88 23.56 -5.08 2.86
C TYR A 88 23.42 -5.23 1.35
N TYR A 89 22.36 -4.62 0.78
CA TYR A 89 22.05 -4.68 -0.65
C TYR A 89 21.75 -3.27 -1.16
N GLN A 90 22.23 -2.98 -2.35
CA GLN A 90 21.89 -1.73 -3.03
C GLN A 90 20.42 -1.77 -3.45
N ARG A 91 19.62 -0.88 -2.90
CA ARG A 91 18.24 -0.68 -3.34
C ARG A 91 17.77 0.72 -2.99
N TYR A 92 17.43 1.48 -4.00
CA TYR A 92 17.06 2.88 -3.85
C TYR A 92 15.60 3.01 -3.46
N TYR A 93 15.32 3.17 -2.18
CA TYR A 93 14.04 3.61 -1.68
C TYR A 93 14.07 5.12 -1.49
N LEU A 94 13.00 5.83 -1.92
CA LEU A 94 12.79 7.19 -1.47
C LEU A 94 12.04 7.16 -0.13
N ASN A 95 12.62 7.78 0.88
CA ASN A 95 11.99 7.99 2.17
C ASN A 95 11.00 9.15 2.03
N MET A 96 9.73 8.93 2.39
CA MET A 96 8.66 9.90 2.17
C MET A 96 7.62 9.88 3.29
N ASP A 97 6.95 11.02 3.50
CA ASP A 97 5.69 11.06 4.25
C ASP A 97 4.57 10.50 3.38
N ARG A 98 3.95 9.42 3.87
CA ARG A 98 2.90 8.74 3.13
C ARG A 98 1.63 9.58 3.01
N TYR A 99 1.30 10.36 4.02
CA TYR A 99 0.13 11.24 3.97
C TYR A 99 0.36 12.38 2.97
N ALA A 100 1.51 13.03 3.03
CA ALA A 100 1.88 14.06 2.05
C ALA A 100 1.88 13.51 0.62
N PHE A 101 2.36 12.27 0.41
CA PHE A 101 2.31 11.61 -0.89
C PHE A 101 0.86 11.39 -1.38
N ASP A 102 -0.01 10.89 -0.53
CA ASP A 102 -1.41 10.67 -0.90
C ASP A 102 -2.12 12.02 -1.19
N ARG A 103 -1.85 13.08 -0.38
CA ARG A 103 -2.38 14.45 -0.62
C ARG A 103 -1.86 15.04 -1.91
N TRP A 104 -0.59 14.85 -2.24
CA TRP A 104 -0.04 15.26 -3.53
C TRP A 104 -0.74 14.58 -4.70
N LEU A 105 -0.99 13.27 -4.65
CA LEU A 105 -1.74 12.61 -5.72
C LEU A 105 -3.17 13.14 -5.86
N VAL A 106 -3.84 13.47 -4.76
CA VAL A 106 -5.17 14.09 -4.78
C VAL A 106 -5.13 15.50 -5.37
N SER A 107 -4.09 16.29 -5.09
CA SER A 107 -3.95 17.65 -5.64
C SER A 107 -3.78 17.68 -7.17
N LEU A 108 -3.41 16.55 -7.78
CA LEU A 108 -3.31 16.39 -9.23
C LEU A 108 -4.67 16.06 -9.89
N VAL A 109 -5.71 15.81 -9.11
CA VAL A 109 -7.06 15.52 -9.63
C VAL A 109 -7.68 16.82 -10.15
N PRO A 110 -8.17 16.85 -11.40
CA PRO A 110 -8.81 18.05 -11.96
C PRO A 110 -10.01 18.55 -11.14
N PRO A 111 -10.27 19.87 -11.11
CA PRO A 111 -11.39 20.45 -10.35
C PRO A 111 -12.77 20.05 -10.89
N THR A 112 -12.84 19.45 -12.06
CA THR A 112 -14.08 18.86 -12.61
C THR A 112 -14.54 17.61 -11.87
N VAL A 113 -13.69 17.00 -11.04
CA VAL A 113 -14.02 15.89 -10.16
C VAL A 113 -14.55 16.44 -8.84
N GLU A 114 -15.74 16.03 -8.45
CA GLU A 114 -16.27 16.37 -7.12
C GLU A 114 -15.55 15.50 -6.05
N ILE A 115 -14.85 16.15 -5.13
CA ILE A 115 -14.18 15.47 -4.01
C ILE A 115 -15.00 15.73 -2.75
N VAL A 116 -15.53 14.66 -2.16
CA VAL A 116 -16.31 14.74 -0.92
C VAL A 116 -15.50 14.11 0.22
N ARG A 117 -15.29 14.93 1.28
CA ARG A 117 -14.68 14.44 2.53
C ARG A 117 -15.72 13.63 3.30
N GLY A 118 -15.40 12.33 3.49
CA GLY A 118 -16.29 11.46 4.24
C GLY A 118 -15.99 9.98 4.03
N ARG A 119 -16.56 9.18 4.91
CA ARG A 119 -16.42 7.73 4.91
C ARG A 119 -17.67 7.08 4.35
N CYS A 120 -17.53 6.27 3.31
CA CYS A 120 -18.61 5.42 2.83
C CYS A 120 -18.91 4.34 3.88
N THR A 121 -20.19 4.24 4.27
CA THR A 121 -20.66 3.31 5.32
C THR A 121 -21.57 2.22 4.76
N ALA A 122 -22.19 2.44 3.60
CA ALA A 122 -23.00 1.44 2.92
C ALA A 122 -22.97 1.66 1.40
N VAL A 123 -23.11 0.57 0.67
CA VAL A 123 -23.29 0.56 -0.79
C VAL A 123 -24.34 -0.48 -1.17
N SER A 124 -25.20 -0.16 -2.12
CA SER A 124 -26.21 -1.08 -2.62
C SER A 124 -26.43 -0.90 -4.12
N ARG A 125 -26.91 -1.95 -4.76
CA ARG A 125 -27.34 -1.91 -6.18
C ARG A 125 -28.79 -1.45 -6.26
N THR A 126 -29.11 -0.69 -7.31
CA THR A 126 -30.45 -0.27 -7.68
C THR A 126 -30.68 -0.55 -9.17
N ASP A 127 -31.93 -0.39 -9.68
CA ASP A 127 -32.23 -0.58 -11.09
C ASP A 127 -31.44 0.35 -12.01
N GLY A 128 -31.09 1.56 -11.53
CA GLY A 128 -30.34 2.58 -12.28
C GLY A 128 -28.85 2.64 -12.02
N GLY A 129 -28.29 1.74 -11.21
CA GLY A 129 -26.87 1.75 -10.83
C GLY A 129 -26.61 1.43 -9.38
N PHE A 130 -26.01 2.35 -8.63
CA PHE A 130 -25.60 2.12 -7.24
C PHE A 130 -25.93 3.34 -6.37
N VAL A 131 -26.23 3.09 -5.11
CA VAL A 131 -26.40 4.10 -4.04
C VAL A 131 -25.29 3.92 -3.03
N LEU A 132 -24.70 5.03 -2.62
CA LEU A 132 -23.69 5.11 -1.58
C LEU A 132 -24.19 5.94 -0.42
N THR A 133 -24.05 5.47 0.81
CA THR A 133 -24.24 6.26 2.02
C THR A 133 -22.88 6.69 2.56
N VAL A 134 -22.69 7.98 2.73
CA VAL A 134 -21.40 8.58 3.14
C VAL A 134 -21.63 9.39 4.40
N ARG A 135 -20.87 9.10 5.45
CA ARG A 135 -20.83 9.90 6.67
C ARG A 135 -19.79 11.01 6.49
N THR A 136 -20.26 12.25 6.48
CA THR A 136 -19.44 13.47 6.45
C THR A 136 -19.43 14.15 7.82
N ALA A 137 -18.70 15.24 7.96
CA ALA A 137 -18.72 16.08 9.18
C ALA A 137 -20.10 16.70 9.42
N GLU A 138 -20.87 16.95 8.34
CA GLU A 138 -22.22 17.58 8.36
C GLU A 138 -23.35 16.54 8.56
N GLY A 139 -23.02 15.25 8.58
CA GLY A 139 -24.01 14.17 8.71
C GLY A 139 -23.95 13.14 7.59
N ALA A 140 -24.97 12.31 7.50
CA ALA A 140 -25.07 11.29 6.46
C ALA A 140 -25.60 11.88 5.15
N ARG A 141 -24.89 11.63 4.04
CA ARG A 141 -25.30 12.02 2.68
C ARG A 141 -25.41 10.77 1.80
N SER A 142 -26.33 10.83 0.84
CA SER A 142 -26.52 9.75 -0.14
C SER A 142 -26.14 10.23 -1.54
N PHE A 143 -25.43 9.37 -2.28
CA PHE A 143 -25.03 9.63 -3.67
C PHE A 143 -25.43 8.46 -4.55
N THR A 144 -25.71 8.73 -5.83
CA THR A 144 -26.04 7.72 -6.81
C THR A 144 -25.03 7.74 -7.96
N CYS A 145 -24.67 6.56 -8.48
CA CYS A 145 -23.76 6.45 -9.61
C CYS A 145 -24.11 5.29 -10.55
N ARG A 146 -23.67 5.41 -11.80
CA ARG A 146 -23.80 4.34 -12.79
C ARG A 146 -22.74 3.25 -12.60
N CYS A 147 -21.51 3.63 -12.29
CA CYS A 147 -20.41 2.71 -12.00
C CYS A 147 -19.82 2.99 -10.61
N LEU A 148 -19.57 1.93 -9.87
CA LEU A 148 -19.00 1.97 -8.53
C LEU A 148 -17.56 1.46 -8.53
N ILE A 149 -16.62 2.23 -8.00
CA ILE A 149 -15.20 1.89 -7.96
C ILE A 149 -14.73 1.78 -6.50
N GLY A 150 -14.35 0.57 -6.08
CA GLY A 150 -13.69 0.32 -4.80
C GLY A 150 -12.19 0.56 -4.90
N ALA A 151 -11.72 1.62 -4.23
CA ALA A 151 -10.31 2.00 -4.05
C ALA A 151 -9.96 2.17 -2.57
N ASP A 152 -10.75 1.58 -1.69
CA ASP A 152 -10.84 1.73 -0.25
C ASP A 152 -9.93 0.78 0.55
N GLY A 153 -8.99 0.12 -0.13
CA GLY A 153 -7.90 -0.64 0.49
C GLY A 153 -8.31 -1.98 1.09
N ALA A 154 -7.62 -2.41 2.15
CA ALA A 154 -7.72 -3.76 2.72
C ALA A 154 -9.09 -4.10 3.34
N ARG A 155 -9.92 -3.11 3.65
CA ARG A 155 -11.29 -3.29 4.16
C ARG A 155 -12.30 -2.70 3.18
N SER A 156 -12.14 -3.04 1.91
CA SER A 156 -13.01 -2.54 0.88
C SER A 156 -14.46 -2.95 1.13
N ILE A 157 -15.31 -1.96 1.45
CA ILE A 157 -16.75 -2.16 1.57
C ILE A 157 -17.34 -2.62 0.23
N VAL A 158 -16.79 -2.14 -0.88
CA VAL A 158 -17.23 -2.56 -2.22
C VAL A 158 -16.93 -4.02 -2.46
N ARG A 159 -15.71 -4.48 -2.09
CA ARG A 159 -15.35 -5.89 -2.22
C ARG A 159 -16.21 -6.79 -1.34
N GLU A 160 -16.38 -6.41 -0.08
CA GLU A 160 -17.15 -7.20 0.89
C GLU A 160 -18.66 -7.27 0.53
N THR A 161 -19.21 -6.21 -0.09
CA THR A 161 -20.64 -6.19 -0.48
C THR A 161 -20.92 -6.94 -1.78
N PHE A 162 -20.05 -6.85 -2.79
CA PHE A 162 -20.39 -7.33 -4.14
C PHE A 162 -19.62 -8.58 -4.58
N PHE A 163 -18.61 -9.02 -3.81
CA PHE A 163 -17.80 -10.16 -4.18
C PHE A 163 -17.62 -11.10 -2.99
N ASP A 164 -18.21 -12.27 -3.05
CA ASP A 164 -18.02 -13.33 -2.05
C ASP A 164 -16.63 -14.00 -2.23
N ARG A 165 -15.60 -13.20 -2.00
CA ARG A 165 -14.20 -13.63 -2.12
C ARG A 165 -13.35 -12.94 -1.06
N PRO A 166 -13.38 -13.43 0.17
CA PRO A 166 -12.53 -12.91 1.23
C PRO A 166 -11.05 -13.09 0.89
N ILE A 167 -10.26 -12.10 1.21
CA ILE A 167 -8.81 -12.13 1.08
C ILE A 167 -8.17 -12.28 2.46
N TYR A 168 -7.06 -13.01 2.51
CA TYR A 168 -6.33 -13.17 3.76
C TYR A 168 -5.70 -11.84 4.19
N ARG A 169 -5.80 -11.52 5.48
CA ARG A 169 -5.34 -10.22 6.03
C ARG A 169 -4.39 -10.41 7.19
N TYR A 170 -3.37 -9.58 7.20
CA TYR A 170 -2.45 -9.39 8.32
C TYR A 170 -2.79 -8.11 9.08
N MET A 171 -2.35 -8.04 10.34
CA MET A 171 -2.27 -6.79 11.08
C MET A 171 -0.88 -6.20 10.87
N SER A 172 -0.81 -5.04 10.28
CA SER A 172 0.39 -4.20 10.24
C SER A 172 0.43 -3.35 11.50
N LEU A 173 1.47 -3.52 12.31
CA LEU A 173 1.73 -2.75 13.53
C LEU A 173 3.02 -1.97 13.33
N GLN A 174 3.05 -0.73 13.82
CA GLN A 174 4.26 0.09 13.79
C GLN A 174 4.30 1.03 14.99
N GLN A 175 5.50 1.21 15.53
CA GLN A 175 5.81 2.11 16.63
C GLN A 175 6.86 3.13 16.19
N TRP A 176 6.72 4.35 16.69
CA TRP A 176 7.61 5.47 16.47
C TRP A 176 8.30 5.80 17.78
N PHE A 177 9.61 5.82 17.77
CA PHE A 177 10.44 6.14 18.92
C PHE A 177 11.21 7.43 18.65
N ARG A 178 11.39 8.26 19.66
CA ARG A 178 12.26 9.43 19.56
C ARG A 178 13.70 8.95 19.35
N ALA A 179 14.33 9.42 18.30
CA ALA A 179 15.72 9.07 18.05
C ALA A 179 16.63 9.77 19.07
N THR A 180 17.54 9.01 19.66
CA THR A 180 18.59 9.50 20.56
C THR A 180 19.92 9.64 19.85
N ASP A 181 20.13 8.87 18.78
CA ASP A 181 21.40 8.74 18.08
C ASP A 181 21.35 9.31 16.66
N LYS A 182 22.51 9.34 16.01
CA LYS A 182 22.63 9.74 14.62
C LYS A 182 21.75 8.85 13.72
N ALA A 183 21.13 9.50 12.72
CA ALA A 183 20.38 8.78 11.68
C ALA A 183 21.24 7.71 11.02
N PHE A 184 20.66 6.52 10.85
CA PHE A 184 21.32 5.46 10.08
C PHE A 184 20.75 5.41 8.64
N PRO A 185 21.60 5.12 7.63
CA PRO A 185 21.25 5.30 6.23
C PRO A 185 20.54 4.09 5.61
N PHE A 186 20.02 3.18 6.43
CA PHE A 186 19.46 1.92 5.96
C PHE A 186 17.97 1.81 6.22
N TYR A 187 17.28 1.13 5.31
CA TYR A 187 16.05 0.43 5.60
C TYR A 187 16.42 -0.98 6.02
N SER A 188 16.17 -1.32 7.28
CA SER A 188 16.44 -2.66 7.78
C SER A 188 15.22 -3.55 7.57
N CYS A 189 15.40 -4.63 6.81
CA CYS A 189 14.43 -5.66 6.54
C CYS A 189 14.71 -6.85 7.49
N ILE A 190 13.82 -7.07 8.46
CA ILE A 190 14.02 -7.99 9.58
C ILE A 190 13.22 -9.26 9.34
N PHE A 191 13.88 -10.40 9.42
CA PHE A 191 13.29 -11.72 9.34
C PHE A 191 13.39 -12.44 10.67
N ASP A 192 12.25 -12.82 11.23
CA ASP A 192 12.16 -13.64 12.43
C ASP A 192 11.02 -14.66 12.29
N PRO A 193 11.33 -15.90 11.88
CA PRO A 193 10.32 -16.92 11.65
C PRO A 193 9.58 -17.38 12.93
N GLU A 194 10.08 -17.00 14.12
CA GLU A 194 9.44 -17.33 15.38
C GLU A 194 8.27 -16.42 15.71
N THR A 195 8.19 -15.26 15.06
CA THR A 195 7.19 -14.23 15.35
C THR A 195 6.34 -13.85 14.16
N SER A 196 6.89 -13.93 12.93
CA SER A 196 6.15 -13.57 11.73
C SER A 196 6.60 -14.35 10.50
N GLU A 197 5.64 -14.70 9.64
CA GLU A 197 5.86 -15.17 8.26
C GLU A 197 6.12 -14.02 7.27
N SER A 198 6.43 -12.84 7.77
CA SER A 198 6.60 -11.62 6.98
C SER A 198 7.87 -10.90 7.43
N CYS A 199 8.43 -10.03 6.58
CA CYS A 199 9.49 -9.15 7.04
C CYS A 199 8.93 -7.98 7.83
N SER A 200 9.64 -7.62 8.89
CA SER A 200 9.45 -6.38 9.62
C SER A 200 10.45 -5.34 9.14
N TRP A 201 10.28 -4.12 9.55
CA TRP A 201 11.12 -3.01 9.13
C TRP A 201 11.58 -2.17 10.31
N LEU A 202 12.79 -1.64 10.17
CA LEU A 202 13.35 -0.61 11.02
C LEU A 202 13.94 0.47 10.11
N MET A 203 13.66 1.73 10.38
CA MET A 203 14.18 2.84 9.62
C MET A 203 14.18 4.13 10.42
N TYR A 204 15.01 5.07 9.99
CA TYR A 204 15.02 6.44 10.51
C TYR A 204 14.17 7.35 9.63
N LYS A 205 13.40 8.25 10.24
CA LYS A 205 12.57 9.23 9.54
C LYS A 205 12.31 10.46 10.39
N ASP A 206 12.77 11.63 9.93
CA ASP A 206 12.45 12.94 10.52
C ASP A 206 12.64 13.00 12.05
N GLY A 207 13.76 12.49 12.56
CA GLY A 207 14.06 12.47 14.00
C GLY A 207 13.42 11.31 14.78
N PHE A 208 12.83 10.34 14.09
CA PHE A 208 12.24 9.16 14.73
C PHE A 208 12.85 7.86 14.18
N VAL A 209 12.93 6.88 15.05
CA VAL A 209 13.15 5.48 14.67
C VAL A 209 11.78 4.81 14.55
N ILE A 210 11.50 4.21 13.39
CA ILE A 210 10.24 3.53 13.12
C ILE A 210 10.52 2.03 13.06
N TYR A 211 9.94 1.27 13.98
CA TYR A 211 9.90 -0.18 13.94
C TYR A 211 8.49 -0.64 13.62
N GLY A 212 8.34 -1.59 12.70
CA GLY A 212 7.05 -2.14 12.36
C GLY A 212 7.13 -3.50 11.66
N GLY A 213 6.00 -4.15 11.52
CA GLY A 213 5.88 -5.45 10.86
C GLY A 213 4.44 -5.82 10.57
N CYS A 214 4.28 -6.89 9.79
CA CYS A 214 2.97 -7.49 9.52
C CYS A 214 2.89 -8.85 10.24
N PHE A 215 1.88 -9.02 11.05
CA PHE A 215 1.67 -10.20 11.89
C PHE A 215 0.30 -10.82 11.62
N GLU A 216 0.14 -12.10 11.92
CA GLU A 216 -1.17 -12.72 11.89
C GLU A 216 -2.11 -12.02 12.89
N LYS A 217 -3.41 -11.94 12.56
CA LYS A 217 -4.38 -11.22 13.41
C LYS A 217 -4.46 -11.77 14.83
N THR A 218 -4.36 -13.09 14.93
CA THR A 218 -4.35 -13.78 16.22
C THR A 218 -3.01 -13.50 16.91
N ASN A 219 -3.05 -12.97 18.13
CA ASN A 219 -1.86 -12.65 18.94
C ASN A 219 -0.86 -11.67 18.27
N CYS A 220 -1.36 -10.81 17.36
CA CYS A 220 -0.49 -9.89 16.60
C CYS A 220 0.33 -8.96 17.51
N ARG A 221 -0.25 -8.49 18.61
CA ARG A 221 0.44 -7.59 19.55
C ARG A 221 1.53 -8.31 20.34
N GLU A 222 1.26 -9.50 20.81
CA GLU A 222 2.23 -10.34 21.51
C GLU A 222 3.41 -10.69 20.59
N ALA A 223 3.13 -11.13 19.36
CA ALA A 223 4.15 -11.45 18.37
C ALA A 223 5.00 -10.22 18.02
N PHE A 224 4.38 -9.04 17.91
CA PHE A 224 5.07 -7.77 17.67
C PHE A 224 6.02 -7.41 18.81
N GLU A 225 5.54 -7.44 20.07
CA GLU A 225 6.37 -7.08 21.24
C GLU A 225 7.49 -8.11 21.44
N ARG A 226 7.22 -9.40 21.25
CA ARG A 226 8.24 -10.45 21.31
C ARG A 226 9.32 -10.26 20.25
N GLN A 227 8.94 -9.92 19.02
CA GLN A 227 9.93 -9.63 17.97
C GLN A 227 10.74 -8.38 18.28
N LYS A 228 10.10 -7.33 18.82
CA LYS A 228 10.79 -6.09 19.23
C LYS A 228 11.86 -6.38 20.28
N ALA A 229 11.54 -7.16 21.32
CA ALA A 229 12.50 -7.54 22.35
C ALA A 229 13.69 -8.34 21.77
N ARG A 230 13.42 -9.30 20.86
CA ARG A 230 14.47 -10.06 20.17
C ARG A 230 15.33 -9.19 19.26
N LEU A 231 14.74 -8.16 18.67
CA LEU A 231 15.48 -7.21 17.84
C LEU A 231 16.36 -6.29 18.72
N ALA A 232 15.87 -5.84 19.88
CA ALA A 232 16.66 -5.07 20.84
C ALA A 232 17.87 -5.86 21.34
N ASP A 233 17.69 -7.15 21.69
CA ASP A 233 18.80 -8.07 22.01
C ASP A 233 19.81 -8.21 20.84
N PHE A 234 19.28 -8.33 19.62
CA PHE A 234 20.12 -8.45 18.43
C PHE A 234 20.96 -7.20 18.16
N LEU A 235 20.39 -6.01 18.38
CA LEU A 235 21.04 -4.71 18.19
C LEU A 235 21.96 -4.32 19.36
N GLY A 236 21.72 -4.88 20.55
CA GLY A 236 22.43 -4.55 21.79
C GLY A 236 21.99 -3.24 22.45
N HIS A 237 20.84 -2.70 22.06
CA HIS A 237 20.26 -1.47 22.64
C HIS A 237 18.75 -1.43 22.49
N ASP A 238 18.07 -0.66 23.32
CA ASP A 238 16.64 -0.42 23.28
C ASP A 238 16.24 0.65 22.25
N PHE A 239 14.94 0.75 21.97
CA PHE A 239 14.39 1.68 20.99
C PHE A 239 14.22 3.12 21.49
N GLY A 240 14.34 3.37 22.80
CA GLY A 240 14.13 4.67 23.41
C GLY A 240 12.65 5.01 23.69
N GLU A 241 12.33 6.31 23.76
CA GLU A 241 11.00 6.81 24.13
C GLU A 241 9.95 6.50 23.04
N LEU A 242 8.92 5.74 23.40
CA LEU A 242 7.78 5.46 22.52
C LEU A 242 6.88 6.69 22.40
N VAL A 243 6.75 7.22 21.19
CA VAL A 243 5.94 8.42 20.90
C VAL A 243 4.56 8.03 20.36
N LYS A 244 4.48 6.97 19.51
CA LYS A 244 3.25 6.65 18.80
C LYS A 244 3.19 5.17 18.43
N THR A 245 1.98 4.60 18.52
CA THR A 245 1.67 3.25 17.98
C THR A 245 0.57 3.37 16.94
N GLU A 246 0.75 2.73 15.80
CA GLU A 246 -0.19 2.71 14.70
C GLU A 246 -0.48 1.27 14.26
N ALA A 247 -1.72 1.02 13.79
CA ALA A 247 -2.11 -0.28 13.27
C ALA A 247 -3.06 -0.14 12.08
N CYS A 248 -2.92 -1.03 11.10
CA CYS A 248 -3.90 -1.18 10.03
C CYS A 248 -3.93 -2.62 9.51
N LEU A 249 -5.01 -2.95 8.84
CA LEU A 249 -5.08 -4.21 8.08
C LEU A 249 -4.33 -4.07 6.76
N ALA A 250 -3.68 -5.16 6.35
CA ALA A 250 -3.03 -5.29 5.05
C ALA A 250 -3.47 -6.60 4.39
N ASP A 251 -3.92 -6.54 3.17
CA ASP A 251 -4.30 -7.72 2.39
C ASP A 251 -3.05 -8.49 1.95
N ARG A 252 -3.14 -9.82 2.00
CA ARG A 252 -2.07 -10.71 1.52
C ARG A 252 -2.64 -11.78 0.59
N PRO A 253 -2.62 -11.56 -0.71
CA PRO A 253 -3.09 -12.54 -1.68
C PRO A 253 -2.33 -13.87 -1.53
N ARG A 254 -3.06 -14.98 -1.57
CA ARG A 254 -2.53 -16.36 -1.50
C ARG A 254 -2.78 -17.14 -2.79
N HIS A 255 -3.81 -16.71 -3.57
CA HIS A 255 -4.27 -17.41 -4.77
C HIS A 255 -4.53 -16.43 -5.91
N TRP A 256 -4.53 -16.92 -7.14
CA TRP A 256 -4.92 -16.13 -8.32
C TRP A 256 -6.32 -15.53 -8.20
N ARG A 257 -7.25 -16.25 -7.60
CA ARG A 257 -8.65 -15.83 -7.40
C ARG A 257 -8.79 -14.64 -6.45
N ASP A 258 -7.75 -14.30 -5.68
CA ASP A 258 -7.75 -13.15 -4.77
C ASP A 258 -7.66 -11.82 -5.53
N PHE A 259 -7.21 -11.87 -6.79
CA PHE A 259 -7.15 -10.71 -7.69
C PHE A 259 -8.51 -10.50 -8.37
N VAL A 260 -9.36 -9.68 -7.77
CA VAL A 260 -10.71 -9.37 -8.24
C VAL A 260 -10.73 -8.01 -8.93
N THR A 261 -11.01 -8.00 -10.24
CA THR A 261 -11.09 -6.77 -11.04
C THR A 261 -12.49 -6.17 -11.08
N GLY A 262 -13.51 -6.97 -10.80
CA GLY A 262 -14.91 -6.55 -10.86
C GLY A 262 -15.65 -6.92 -12.14
N ALA A 263 -16.94 -6.62 -12.15
CA ALA A 263 -17.87 -6.82 -13.25
C ALA A 263 -19.15 -5.97 -13.06
N ASP A 264 -20.00 -5.90 -14.05
CA ASP A 264 -21.39 -5.39 -14.00
C ASP A 264 -21.51 -3.98 -13.35
N GLY A 265 -20.57 -3.09 -13.70
CA GLY A 265 -20.54 -1.71 -13.20
C GLY A 265 -19.85 -1.55 -11.85
N VAL A 266 -19.42 -2.64 -11.19
CA VAL A 266 -18.61 -2.59 -9.97
C VAL A 266 -17.18 -2.99 -10.28
N TYR A 267 -16.22 -2.13 -9.98
CA TYR A 267 -14.80 -2.38 -10.26
C TYR A 267 -13.96 -2.19 -9.00
N LEU A 268 -12.90 -2.98 -8.88
CA LEU A 268 -11.92 -2.85 -7.79
C LEU A 268 -10.55 -2.49 -8.34
N ILE A 269 -9.86 -1.57 -7.66
CA ILE A 269 -8.50 -1.12 -7.99
C ILE A 269 -7.62 -1.10 -6.73
N GLY A 270 -6.32 -1.16 -6.93
CA GLY A 270 -5.35 -1.16 -5.81
C GLY A 270 -5.53 -2.36 -4.88
N GLU A 271 -5.35 -2.12 -3.60
CA GLU A 271 -5.42 -3.16 -2.56
C GLU A 271 -6.83 -3.76 -2.43
N ALA A 272 -7.90 -2.99 -2.69
CA ALA A 272 -9.27 -3.51 -2.74
C ALA A 272 -9.43 -4.64 -3.78
N ALA A 273 -8.70 -4.57 -4.89
CA ALA A 273 -8.63 -5.62 -5.90
C ALA A 273 -7.68 -6.78 -5.53
N GLY A 274 -7.01 -6.72 -4.38
CA GLY A 274 -5.93 -7.62 -4.00
C GLY A 274 -4.59 -7.29 -4.69
N PHE A 275 -4.44 -6.11 -5.30
CA PHE A 275 -3.22 -5.74 -6.05
C PHE A 275 -2.14 -5.18 -5.13
N ILE A 276 -1.63 -6.05 -4.28
CA ILE A 276 -0.54 -5.83 -3.34
C ILE A 276 0.44 -7.00 -3.41
N SER A 277 1.71 -6.75 -3.16
CA SER A 277 2.75 -7.78 -3.14
C SER A 277 2.59 -8.71 -1.93
N ALA A 278 2.36 -9.99 -2.15
CA ALA A 278 2.29 -10.99 -1.08
C ALA A 278 3.63 -11.20 -0.36
N SER A 279 4.76 -10.79 -0.98
CA SER A 279 6.10 -10.96 -0.40
C SER A 279 6.63 -9.74 0.34
N SER A 280 6.12 -8.52 0.08
CA SER A 280 6.69 -7.29 0.68
C SER A 280 5.64 -6.25 1.10
N PHE A 281 4.35 -6.53 0.94
CA PHE A 281 3.24 -5.60 1.15
C PHE A 281 3.38 -4.26 0.40
N GLU A 282 4.25 -4.18 -0.60
CA GLU A 282 4.34 -3.04 -1.51
C GLU A 282 3.13 -3.00 -2.43
N GLY A 283 2.37 -1.90 -2.41
CA GLY A 283 1.13 -1.76 -3.17
C GLY A 283 1.03 -0.49 -4.02
N ILE A 284 1.87 0.54 -3.81
CA ILE A 284 1.74 1.85 -4.47
C ILE A 284 1.82 1.75 -6.00
N SER A 285 2.84 1.05 -6.53
CA SER A 285 2.98 0.82 -7.97
C SER A 285 1.74 0.14 -8.57
N SER A 286 1.26 -0.92 -7.93
CA SER A 286 0.09 -1.67 -8.37
C SER A 286 -1.20 -0.85 -8.30
N ALA A 287 -1.31 0.01 -7.28
CA ALA A 287 -2.44 0.92 -7.10
C ALA A 287 -2.52 1.94 -8.25
N ILE A 288 -1.43 2.64 -8.55
CA ILE A 288 -1.35 3.60 -9.64
C ILE A 288 -1.61 2.92 -10.99
N ARG A 289 -0.97 1.78 -11.27
CA ARG A 289 -1.14 1.03 -12.52
C ARG A 289 -2.55 0.52 -12.73
N SER A 290 -3.20 0.01 -11.69
CA SER A 290 -4.58 -0.49 -11.79
C SER A 290 -5.59 0.64 -11.95
N GLY A 291 -5.42 1.76 -11.25
CA GLY A 291 -6.23 2.96 -11.44
C GLY A 291 -6.15 3.48 -12.87
N SER A 292 -4.92 3.61 -13.41
CA SER A 292 -4.71 4.00 -14.80
C SER A 292 -5.33 3.01 -15.79
N ALA A 293 -5.13 1.71 -15.59
CA ALA A 293 -5.66 0.68 -16.48
C ALA A 293 -7.20 0.68 -16.53
N LEU A 294 -7.86 0.98 -15.40
CA LEU A 294 -9.32 1.11 -15.36
C LEU A 294 -9.77 2.39 -16.09
N ALA A 295 -9.10 3.53 -15.90
CA ALA A 295 -9.40 4.76 -16.63
C ALA A 295 -9.30 4.54 -18.15
N ASP A 296 -8.23 3.88 -18.60
CA ASP A 296 -8.05 3.51 -20.02
C ASP A 296 -9.13 2.52 -20.54
N ALA A 297 -9.76 1.74 -19.66
CA ALA A 297 -10.86 0.85 -20.02
C ALA A 297 -12.20 1.59 -20.16
N PHE A 298 -12.36 2.71 -19.45
CA PHE A 298 -13.54 3.59 -19.55
C PHE A 298 -13.53 4.46 -20.80
N ARG A 299 -12.36 4.71 -21.38
CA ARG A 299 -12.20 5.65 -22.51
C ARG A 299 -13.13 5.29 -23.66
N ASN A 300 -14.06 6.22 -23.99
CA ASN A 300 -15.04 6.09 -25.08
C ASN A 300 -15.97 4.87 -24.98
N VAL A 301 -16.13 4.27 -23.80
CA VAL A 301 -16.93 3.05 -23.59
C VAL A 301 -17.96 3.25 -22.49
N LYS A 302 -19.26 3.23 -22.88
CA LYS A 302 -20.39 3.27 -21.93
C LYS A 302 -20.85 1.88 -21.48
N ASN A 303 -20.52 0.82 -22.23
CA ASN A 303 -20.95 -0.55 -21.97
C ASN A 303 -20.07 -1.23 -20.91
N THR A 304 -20.65 -1.59 -19.78
CA THR A 304 -19.94 -2.17 -18.61
C THR A 304 -19.24 -3.49 -18.93
N SER A 305 -19.82 -4.34 -19.80
CA SER A 305 -19.19 -5.62 -20.21
C SER A 305 -17.91 -5.38 -21.02
N LYS A 306 -17.90 -4.35 -21.88
CA LYS A 306 -16.70 -3.95 -22.63
C LYS A 306 -15.62 -3.38 -21.69
N ILE A 307 -16.01 -2.55 -20.71
CA ILE A 307 -15.10 -2.03 -19.68
C ILE A 307 -14.48 -3.19 -18.90
N THR A 308 -15.30 -4.14 -18.44
CA THR A 308 -14.85 -5.33 -17.70
C THR A 308 -13.80 -6.12 -18.49
N ARG A 309 -14.08 -6.43 -19.75
CA ARG A 309 -13.16 -7.19 -20.62
C ARG A 309 -11.85 -6.43 -20.84
N SER A 310 -11.94 -5.13 -21.14
CA SER A 310 -10.77 -4.25 -21.34
C SER A 310 -9.91 -4.17 -20.09
N TYR A 311 -10.51 -3.93 -18.94
CA TYR A 311 -9.79 -3.82 -17.66
C TYR A 311 -9.11 -5.14 -17.28
N ARG A 312 -9.79 -6.27 -17.41
CA ARG A 312 -9.19 -7.61 -17.22
C ARG A 312 -7.98 -7.86 -18.12
N LYS A 313 -8.03 -7.45 -19.37
CA LYS A 313 -6.92 -7.57 -20.32
C LYS A 313 -5.76 -6.67 -19.92
N LYS A 314 -6.02 -5.39 -19.63
CA LYS A 314 -5.00 -4.39 -19.26
C LYS A 314 -4.28 -4.70 -17.95
N THR A 315 -4.95 -5.38 -17.01
CA THR A 315 -4.37 -5.80 -15.73
C THR A 315 -3.78 -7.20 -15.72
N PHE A 316 -3.81 -7.93 -16.83
CA PHE A 316 -3.36 -9.33 -16.88
C PHE A 316 -1.89 -9.47 -16.49
N SER A 317 -0.99 -8.67 -17.09
CA SER A 317 0.45 -8.71 -16.77
C SER A 317 0.73 -8.31 -15.32
N LEU A 318 -0.02 -7.32 -14.78
CA LEU A 318 0.08 -6.93 -13.37
C LEU A 318 -0.30 -8.10 -12.45
N ARG A 319 -1.40 -8.79 -12.74
CA ARG A 319 -1.84 -9.97 -11.98
C ARG A 319 -0.83 -11.10 -12.04
N CYS A 320 -0.27 -11.39 -13.23
CA CYS A 320 0.80 -12.38 -13.36
C CYS A 320 2.03 -12.01 -12.52
N LYS A 321 2.47 -10.75 -12.59
CA LYS A 321 3.58 -10.26 -11.77
C LYS A 321 3.33 -10.42 -10.27
N LEU A 322 2.12 -10.09 -9.80
CA LEU A 322 1.73 -10.23 -8.41
C LEU A 322 1.59 -11.70 -8.00
N PHE A 323 1.10 -12.55 -8.88
CA PHE A 323 1.01 -13.99 -8.65
C PHE A 323 2.40 -14.62 -8.48
N LEU A 324 3.37 -14.25 -9.29
CA LEU A 324 4.76 -14.68 -9.11
C LEU A 324 5.34 -14.24 -7.74
N LYS A 325 4.89 -13.10 -7.20
CA LYS A 325 5.29 -12.66 -5.85
C LYS A 325 4.70 -13.53 -4.73
N ILE A 326 3.61 -14.27 -5.00
CA ILE A 326 3.10 -15.28 -4.06
C ILE A 326 4.10 -16.44 -3.94
N TRP A 327 4.66 -16.91 -5.05
CA TRP A 327 5.70 -17.92 -5.04
C TRP A 327 7.02 -17.42 -4.47
N LYS A 328 7.42 -16.17 -4.82
CA LYS A 328 8.61 -15.52 -4.26
C LYS A 328 8.58 -15.49 -2.73
N ARG A 329 7.39 -15.34 -2.12
CA ARG A 329 7.21 -15.40 -0.69
C ARG A 329 7.80 -16.66 -0.08
N TRP A 330 7.53 -17.81 -0.68
CA TRP A 330 8.04 -19.09 -0.18
C TRP A 330 9.57 -19.07 -0.10
N PHE A 331 10.26 -18.64 -1.14
CA PHE A 331 11.73 -18.54 -1.15
C PHE A 331 12.27 -17.56 -0.11
N MET A 332 11.65 -16.40 0.03
CA MET A 332 12.12 -15.37 0.96
C MET A 332 11.93 -15.75 2.43
N TYR A 333 10.82 -16.41 2.77
CA TYR A 333 10.46 -16.68 4.15
C TYR A 333 10.81 -18.09 4.62
N THR A 334 11.26 -18.98 3.74
CA THR A 334 11.82 -20.27 4.12
C THR A 334 13.22 -20.08 4.74
N PRO A 335 13.43 -20.38 6.03
CA PRO A 335 14.65 -19.96 6.74
C PRO A 335 15.95 -20.51 6.15
N TRP A 336 15.97 -21.78 5.70
CA TRP A 336 17.17 -22.39 5.15
C TRP A 336 17.52 -21.81 3.76
N VAL A 337 16.54 -21.51 2.91
CA VAL A 337 16.76 -20.87 1.60
C VAL A 337 17.33 -19.47 1.78
N ARG A 338 16.72 -18.68 2.67
CA ARG A 338 17.21 -17.35 3.00
C ARG A 338 18.61 -17.39 3.57
N SER A 339 18.88 -18.32 4.48
CA SER A 339 20.22 -18.50 5.06
C SER A 339 21.26 -18.81 3.98
N LEU A 340 20.93 -19.64 2.99
CA LEU A 340 21.81 -19.96 1.87
C LEU A 340 22.10 -18.72 1.01
N ILE A 341 21.05 -17.95 0.64
CA ILE A 341 21.19 -16.70 -0.12
C ILE A 341 22.06 -15.70 0.65
N MET A 342 21.82 -15.51 1.94
CA MET A 342 22.63 -14.60 2.76
C MET A 342 24.09 -15.07 2.92
N ARG A 343 24.34 -16.38 2.90
CA ARG A 343 25.72 -16.94 2.92
C ARG A 343 26.47 -16.66 1.64
N SER A 344 25.82 -16.78 0.49
CA SER A 344 26.47 -16.59 -0.81
C SER A 344 27.03 -15.17 -0.99
N GLY A 345 26.46 -14.17 -0.32
CA GLY A 345 26.86 -12.77 -0.48
C GLY A 345 26.61 -12.19 -1.88
N ILE A 346 25.86 -12.89 -2.75
CA ILE A 346 25.53 -12.42 -4.10
C ILE A 346 24.82 -11.06 -4.00
N GLU A 347 25.26 -10.09 -4.80
CA GLU A 347 24.77 -8.71 -4.84
C GLU A 347 24.87 -7.95 -3.50
N SER A 348 25.58 -8.49 -2.49
CA SER A 348 25.81 -7.78 -1.24
C SER A 348 26.87 -6.69 -1.39
N ILE A 349 26.65 -5.56 -0.72
CA ILE A 349 27.65 -4.49 -0.59
C ILE A 349 28.40 -4.60 0.74
N ARG A 350 29.64 -4.15 0.76
CA ARG A 350 30.43 -4.07 1.99
C ARG A 350 30.24 -2.69 2.61
N VAL A 351 29.73 -2.66 3.82
CA VAL A 351 29.59 -1.44 4.61
C VAL A 351 30.77 -1.36 5.58
N ARG A 352 31.50 -0.27 5.53
CA ARG A 352 32.52 0.06 6.55
C ARG A 352 31.80 0.85 7.66
N ARG A 353 31.58 0.23 8.80
CA ARG A 353 31.18 0.97 9.99
C ARG A 353 32.46 1.63 10.53
N SER A 354 32.44 2.94 10.77
CA SER A 354 33.49 3.58 11.57
C SER A 354 33.53 2.88 12.93
N LYS A 355 34.70 2.43 13.34
CA LYS A 355 34.95 2.00 14.72
C LYS A 355 35.07 3.25 15.58
N GLU A 356 34.06 4.04 15.68
CA GLU A 356 33.98 5.14 16.64
C GLU A 356 32.69 4.91 17.42
N ASP A 357 32.95 4.58 18.68
CA ASP A 357 32.12 4.47 19.87
C ASP A 357 31.44 3.13 20.12
#